data_d8906a19d9c1d9596527af23286c2620
#
_entry.id   d8906a19d9c1d9596527af23286c2620
#
_cell.length_a   1.000
_cell.length_b   1.000
_cell.length_c   1.000
_cell.angle_alpha   90.00
_cell.angle_beta   90.00
_cell.angle_gamma   90.00
#
_symmetry.space_group_name_H-M   'P 1'
#
loop_
_entity.id
_entity.type
_entity.pdbx_description
1 polymer ?
#
loop_
_entity_poly.entity_id
_entity_poly.type
_entity_poly.pdbx_seq_one_letter_code
_entity_poly.pdbx_strand_id
1 'polypeptide(L)'
;MSLSTIYLRLRYRRHRFGPGFEGPWRLRIRGPGRVTFGRDVQVRNASGRTALLTFGSDARIEIGDRVEIDGAGLMAASVIEVGDEAIIGPCLLVDTDFHAVGPARRQEGASVTRRPIRIGLSAWIQGKATILKGVSVGEGAVVRWGALVAADVAPGAIVMGNPAVDVSGR
;
A
#
# COMPACT_ATOMS: atom_id res chain seq x y z
N MET A 1 -24.95 2.22 -5.13
CA MET A 1 -23.73 3.07 -5.13
C MET A 1 -23.95 4.22 -4.19
N SER A 2 -23.08 4.41 -3.18
CA SER A 2 -23.23 5.48 -2.18
C SER A 2 -22.92 6.86 -2.77
N LEU A 3 -23.44 7.94 -2.14
CA LEU A 3 -23.14 9.32 -2.55
C LEU A 3 -21.64 9.63 -2.45
N SER A 4 -20.95 9.07 -1.46
CA SER A 4 -19.51 9.20 -1.31
C SER A 4 -18.75 8.59 -2.49
N THR A 5 -19.16 7.43 -2.97
CA THR A 5 -18.56 6.78 -4.14
C THR A 5 -18.74 7.60 -5.42
N ILE A 6 -19.94 8.18 -5.64
CA ILE A 6 -20.17 9.09 -6.77
C ILE A 6 -19.23 10.29 -6.71
N TYR A 7 -19.16 10.94 -5.54
CA TYR A 7 -18.24 12.07 -5.32
C TYR A 7 -16.79 11.69 -5.63
N LEU A 8 -16.30 10.55 -5.12
CA LEU A 8 -14.91 10.12 -5.33
C LEU A 8 -14.62 9.90 -6.83
N ARG A 9 -15.51 9.25 -7.56
CA ARG A 9 -15.38 9.05 -9.01
C ARG A 9 -15.33 10.39 -9.78
N LEU A 10 -16.11 11.37 -9.37
CA LEU A 10 -16.12 12.70 -9.99
C LEU A 10 -14.87 13.50 -9.62
N ARG A 11 -14.45 13.47 -8.35
CA ARG A 11 -13.28 14.20 -7.85
C ARG A 11 -11.96 13.66 -8.41
N TYR A 12 -11.86 12.34 -8.57
CA TYR A 12 -10.63 11.65 -8.94
C TYR A 12 -10.73 10.99 -10.33
N ARG A 13 -11.25 11.70 -11.33
CA ARG A 13 -11.56 11.19 -12.68
C ARG A 13 -10.40 10.52 -13.41
N ARG A 14 -9.16 10.88 -13.11
CA ARG A 14 -7.98 10.27 -13.73
C ARG A 14 -7.61 8.91 -13.15
N HIS A 15 -8.20 8.54 -12.02
CA HIS A 15 -8.01 7.25 -11.38
C HIS A 15 -9.14 6.29 -11.77
N ARG A 16 -8.91 5.00 -11.62
CA ARG A 16 -9.93 4.00 -11.97
C ARG A 16 -10.54 3.42 -10.70
N PHE A 17 -11.85 3.34 -10.68
CA PHE A 17 -12.62 2.72 -9.60
C PHE A 17 -13.47 1.60 -10.21
N GLY A 18 -13.16 0.35 -9.90
CA GLY A 18 -13.89 -0.83 -10.36
C GLY A 18 -15.36 -0.85 -9.92
N PRO A 19 -16.17 -1.75 -10.49
CA PRO A 19 -17.54 -1.97 -10.02
C PRO A 19 -17.54 -2.32 -8.53
N GLY A 20 -18.60 -1.98 -7.79
CA GLY A 20 -18.73 -2.29 -6.37
C GLY A 20 -17.78 -1.53 -5.42
N PHE A 21 -16.90 -0.65 -5.95
CA PHE A 21 -16.04 0.17 -5.09
C PHE A 21 -16.86 1.00 -4.09
N GLU A 22 -16.46 0.93 -2.82
CA GLU A 22 -16.99 1.77 -1.74
C GLU A 22 -15.87 2.50 -1.01
N GLY A 23 -16.06 3.81 -0.77
CA GLY A 23 -15.05 4.61 -0.08
C GLY A 23 -15.63 5.81 0.65
N PRO A 24 -14.95 6.26 1.72
CA PRO A 24 -15.40 7.39 2.54
C PRO A 24 -15.05 8.72 1.86
N TRP A 25 -15.83 9.77 2.13
CA TRP A 25 -15.57 11.14 1.66
C TRP A 25 -14.15 11.65 1.93
N ARG A 26 -13.51 11.13 2.97
CA ARG A 26 -12.19 11.53 3.44
C ARG A 26 -11.04 10.71 2.84
N LEU A 27 -11.31 9.80 1.89
CA LEU A 27 -10.26 9.14 1.12
C LEU A 27 -9.41 10.20 0.43
N ARG A 28 -8.08 10.09 0.58
CA ARG A 28 -7.14 11.03 -0.01
C ARG A 28 -6.33 10.35 -1.10
N ILE A 29 -6.43 10.85 -2.33
CA ILE A 29 -5.54 10.47 -3.42
C ILE A 29 -4.82 11.73 -3.88
N ARG A 30 -3.48 11.71 -3.91
CA ARG A 30 -2.66 12.84 -4.34
C ARG A 30 -1.44 12.38 -5.12
N GLY A 31 -0.90 13.32 -5.93
CA GLY A 31 0.32 13.13 -6.70
C GLY A 31 0.04 12.97 -8.20
N PRO A 32 1.06 12.91 -9.06
CA PRO A 32 0.91 12.89 -10.50
C PRO A 32 0.63 11.50 -11.10
N GLY A 33 0.90 10.42 -10.38
CA GLY A 33 0.73 9.05 -10.85
C GLY A 33 -0.72 8.55 -10.87
N ARG A 34 -0.90 7.27 -11.10
CA ARG A 34 -2.22 6.63 -11.27
C ARG A 34 -2.55 5.71 -10.11
N VAL A 35 -3.80 5.70 -9.70
CA VAL A 35 -4.37 4.72 -8.76
C VAL A 35 -5.48 3.97 -9.46
N THR A 36 -5.48 2.64 -9.33
CA THR A 36 -6.51 1.76 -9.87
C THR A 36 -7.06 0.89 -8.74
N PHE A 37 -8.37 0.81 -8.64
CA PHE A 37 -9.08 -0.09 -7.75
C PHE A 37 -9.82 -1.14 -8.58
N GLY A 38 -9.71 -2.39 -8.19
CA GLY A 38 -10.45 -3.52 -8.73
C GLY A 38 -11.92 -3.51 -8.37
N ARG A 39 -12.57 -4.65 -8.50
CA ARG A 39 -14.00 -4.86 -8.18
C ARG A 39 -14.17 -4.99 -6.66
N ASP A 40 -15.30 -4.51 -6.14
CA ASP A 40 -15.76 -4.72 -4.77
C ASP A 40 -14.74 -4.33 -3.70
N VAL A 41 -13.89 -3.34 -4.00
CA VAL A 41 -12.92 -2.80 -3.05
C VAL A 41 -13.61 -1.93 -2.02
N GLN A 42 -13.31 -2.17 -0.74
CA GLN A 42 -13.84 -1.42 0.38
C GLN A 42 -12.75 -0.59 1.05
N VAL A 43 -12.86 0.73 1.01
CA VAL A 43 -11.99 1.62 1.73
C VAL A 43 -12.73 2.19 2.93
N ARG A 44 -12.13 2.06 4.11
CA ARG A 44 -12.66 2.61 5.36
C ARG A 44 -11.68 3.63 5.95
N ASN A 45 -12.14 4.43 6.88
CA ASN A 45 -11.33 5.39 7.66
C ASN A 45 -11.65 5.28 9.15
N ALA A 46 -12.01 4.09 9.61
CA ALA A 46 -12.36 3.85 11.00
C ALA A 46 -11.12 3.96 11.92
N SER A 47 -10.00 3.42 11.46
CA SER A 47 -8.73 3.41 12.20
C SER A 47 -7.79 4.57 11.82
N GLY A 48 -8.24 5.49 10.99
CA GLY A 48 -7.45 6.62 10.49
C GLY A 48 -7.77 6.96 9.06
N ARG A 49 -7.12 8.00 8.53
CA ARG A 49 -7.34 8.42 7.14
C ARG A 49 -6.54 7.55 6.18
N THR A 50 -7.23 6.89 5.26
CA THR A 50 -6.59 6.23 4.11
C THR A 50 -6.07 7.26 3.12
N ALA A 51 -4.78 7.17 2.78
CA ALA A 51 -4.10 8.07 1.86
C ALA A 51 -3.25 7.30 0.85
N LEU A 52 -3.49 7.56 -0.45
CA LEU A 52 -2.72 7.00 -1.55
C LEU A 52 -1.98 8.14 -2.24
N LEU A 53 -0.66 8.13 -2.13
CA LEU A 53 0.21 9.21 -2.59
C LEU A 53 1.15 8.69 -3.69
N THR A 54 1.25 9.41 -4.80
CA THR A 54 2.19 9.09 -5.88
C THR A 54 3.17 10.23 -6.07
N PHE A 55 4.46 9.91 -6.27
CA PHE A 55 5.57 10.88 -6.33
C PHE A 55 6.22 11.00 -7.71
N GLY A 56 5.65 10.37 -8.75
CA GLY A 56 6.05 10.46 -10.14
C GLY A 56 4.86 10.24 -11.06
N SER A 57 4.92 10.73 -12.29
CA SER A 57 3.88 10.52 -13.31
C SER A 57 3.77 9.05 -13.72
N ASP A 58 4.86 8.31 -13.62
CA ASP A 58 4.99 6.88 -13.87
C ASP A 58 4.63 6.01 -12.66
N ALA A 59 4.51 6.62 -11.47
CA ALA A 59 4.15 5.90 -10.25
C ALA A 59 2.71 5.37 -10.29
N ARG A 60 2.53 4.14 -9.77
CA ARG A 60 1.24 3.45 -9.77
C ARG A 60 0.93 2.83 -8.42
N ILE A 61 -0.35 2.85 -8.05
CA ILE A 61 -0.90 2.06 -6.96
C ILE A 61 -2.03 1.24 -7.57
N GLU A 62 -1.87 -0.07 -7.56
CA GLU A 62 -2.79 -1.01 -8.17
C GLU A 62 -3.40 -1.89 -7.07
N ILE A 63 -4.70 -1.74 -6.86
CA ILE A 63 -5.46 -2.47 -5.83
C ILE A 63 -6.31 -3.50 -6.56
N GLY A 64 -6.16 -4.76 -6.20
CA GLY A 64 -6.91 -5.88 -6.75
C GLY A 64 -8.39 -5.90 -6.38
N ASP A 65 -9.04 -7.01 -6.65
CA ASP A 65 -10.46 -7.22 -6.39
C ASP A 65 -10.71 -7.57 -4.92
N ARG A 66 -11.84 -7.17 -4.35
CA ARG A 66 -12.30 -7.50 -2.98
C ARG A 66 -11.32 -7.14 -1.87
N VAL A 67 -10.44 -6.18 -2.10
CA VAL A 67 -9.48 -5.69 -1.11
C VAL A 67 -10.18 -4.80 -0.08
N GLU A 68 -9.84 -5.00 1.20
CA GLU A 68 -10.26 -4.12 2.28
C GLU A 68 -9.10 -3.25 2.74
N ILE A 69 -9.32 -1.92 2.84
CA ILE A 69 -8.30 -0.97 3.30
C ILE A 69 -8.89 -0.10 4.41
N ASP A 70 -8.21 -0.01 5.56
CA ASP A 70 -8.62 0.88 6.65
C ASP A 70 -7.43 1.65 7.23
N GLY A 71 -7.40 2.97 7.05
CA GLY A 71 -6.42 3.85 7.67
C GLY A 71 -5.00 3.74 7.12
N ALA A 72 -4.80 3.11 5.97
CA ALA A 72 -3.47 2.87 5.40
C ALA A 72 -2.90 4.08 4.66
N GLY A 73 -1.56 4.21 4.74
CA GLY A 73 -0.75 5.09 3.89
C GLY A 73 -0.01 4.28 2.82
N LEU A 74 -0.32 4.50 1.54
CA LEU A 74 0.41 3.92 0.42
C LEU A 74 1.15 5.03 -0.31
N MET A 75 2.49 4.95 -0.33
CA MET A 75 3.37 5.99 -0.86
C MET A 75 4.21 5.42 -1.99
N ALA A 76 3.81 5.68 -3.24
CA ALA A 76 4.44 5.12 -4.42
C ALA A 76 5.25 6.17 -5.20
N ALA A 77 6.52 5.90 -5.41
CA ALA A 77 7.38 6.55 -6.39
C ALA A 77 7.68 5.64 -7.59
N SER A 78 7.35 4.37 -7.49
CA SER A 78 7.41 3.34 -8.51
C SER A 78 6.06 2.63 -8.57
N VAL A 79 5.93 1.44 -7.97
CA VAL A 79 4.70 0.64 -8.03
C VAL A 79 4.41 0.01 -6.67
N ILE A 80 3.16 0.14 -6.20
CA ILE A 80 2.61 -0.66 -5.10
C ILE A 80 1.45 -1.48 -5.67
N GLU A 81 1.61 -2.80 -5.65
CA GLU A 81 0.60 -3.77 -6.07
C GLU A 81 0.01 -4.43 -4.84
N VAL A 82 -1.32 -4.46 -4.74
CA VAL A 82 -2.07 -5.17 -3.71
C VAL A 82 -2.94 -6.21 -4.38
N GLY A 83 -2.66 -7.47 -4.11
CA GLY A 83 -3.38 -8.61 -4.65
C GLY A 83 -4.82 -8.70 -4.15
N ASP A 84 -5.61 -9.51 -4.84
CA ASP A 84 -7.02 -9.71 -4.53
C ASP A 84 -7.22 -10.18 -3.08
N GLU A 85 -8.35 -9.80 -2.48
CA GLU A 85 -8.78 -10.23 -1.15
C GLU A 85 -7.82 -9.84 -0.01
N ALA A 86 -6.80 -9.04 -0.28
CA ALA A 86 -5.89 -8.59 0.77
C ALA A 86 -6.60 -7.65 1.77
N ILE A 87 -6.18 -7.74 3.04
CA ILE A 87 -6.65 -6.87 4.12
C ILE A 87 -5.51 -5.95 4.55
N ILE A 88 -5.69 -4.65 4.36
CA ILE A 88 -4.70 -3.62 4.64
C ILE A 88 -5.19 -2.75 5.80
N GLY A 89 -4.65 -2.98 6.99
CA GLY A 89 -4.94 -2.20 8.19
C GLY A 89 -4.28 -0.82 8.20
N PRO A 90 -4.32 -0.10 9.32
CA PRO A 90 -3.73 1.23 9.46
C PRO A 90 -2.19 1.15 9.51
N CYS A 91 -1.58 0.91 8.37
CA CYS A 91 -0.17 0.63 8.17
C CYS A 91 0.45 1.58 7.14
N LEU A 92 1.74 1.42 6.86
CA LEU A 92 2.48 2.21 5.88
C LEU A 92 3.19 1.30 4.88
N LEU A 93 2.95 1.53 3.58
CA LEU A 93 3.68 0.93 2.48
C LEU A 93 4.46 2.04 1.76
N VAL A 94 5.79 1.92 1.68
CA VAL A 94 6.67 2.95 1.11
C VAL A 94 7.66 2.31 0.16
N ASP A 95 7.54 2.59 -1.14
CA ASP A 95 8.37 2.00 -2.19
C ASP A 95 9.64 2.80 -2.51
N THR A 96 9.96 3.83 -1.72
CA THR A 96 11.06 4.77 -1.98
C THR A 96 11.75 5.21 -0.70
N ASP A 97 13.01 5.63 -0.81
CA ASP A 97 13.73 6.31 0.28
C ASP A 97 13.41 7.81 0.38
N PHE A 98 12.64 8.38 -0.56
CA PHE A 98 12.37 9.81 -0.72
C PHE A 98 13.60 10.69 -0.96
N HIS A 99 14.74 10.34 -0.39
CA HIS A 99 16.01 11.03 -0.52
C HIS A 99 17.13 10.04 -0.79
N ALA A 100 18.19 10.50 -1.42
CA ALA A 100 19.38 9.68 -1.58
C ALA A 100 19.96 9.34 -0.20
N VAL A 101 20.36 8.07 -0.02
CA VAL A 101 21.02 7.58 1.20
C VAL A 101 22.44 7.17 0.87
N GLY A 102 23.34 7.25 1.85
CA GLY A 102 24.76 6.91 1.66
C GLY A 102 25.69 8.13 1.67
N PRO A 103 27.01 7.92 1.49
CA PRO A 103 28.01 8.98 1.60
C PRO A 103 27.81 10.14 0.64
N ALA A 104 27.38 9.84 -0.60
CA ALA A 104 27.17 10.82 -1.67
C ALA A 104 25.78 11.51 -1.64
N ARG A 105 24.99 11.32 -0.61
CA ARG A 105 23.57 11.79 -0.56
C ARG A 105 23.35 13.29 -0.74
N ARG A 106 24.39 14.11 -0.51
CA ARG A 106 24.33 15.58 -0.66
C ARG A 106 24.86 16.08 -2.01
N GLN A 107 25.34 15.18 -2.85
CA GLN A 107 25.82 15.56 -4.18
C GLN A 107 24.65 15.81 -5.11
N GLU A 108 24.81 16.76 -6.01
CA GLU A 108 23.84 17.02 -7.07
C GLU A 108 23.66 15.76 -7.93
N GLY A 109 22.38 15.42 -8.25
CA GLY A 109 22.06 14.21 -9.02
C GLY A 109 22.15 12.89 -8.23
N ALA A 110 22.34 12.93 -6.91
CA ALA A 110 22.34 11.71 -6.09
C ALA A 110 21.03 10.93 -6.27
N SER A 111 21.15 9.63 -6.62
CA SER A 111 19.99 8.80 -6.95
C SER A 111 19.19 8.41 -5.71
N VAL A 112 17.86 8.46 -5.84
CA VAL A 112 16.90 7.97 -4.83
C VAL A 112 16.50 6.55 -5.19
N THR A 113 16.69 5.61 -4.27
CA THR A 113 16.27 4.22 -4.49
C THR A 113 14.77 4.11 -4.38
N ARG A 114 14.17 3.48 -5.39
CA ARG A 114 12.76 3.11 -5.44
C ARG A 114 12.64 1.69 -5.97
N ARG A 115 11.85 0.84 -5.31
CA ARG A 115 11.61 -0.55 -5.71
C ARG A 115 10.15 -0.91 -5.45
N PRO A 116 9.49 -1.61 -6.37
CA PRO A 116 8.10 -2.01 -6.20
C PRO A 116 7.85 -2.77 -4.90
N ILE A 117 6.65 -2.57 -4.34
CA ILE A 117 6.11 -3.41 -3.26
C ILE A 117 4.99 -4.27 -3.86
N ARG A 118 4.96 -5.55 -3.48
CA ARG A 118 3.90 -6.48 -3.86
C ARG A 118 3.30 -7.11 -2.62
N ILE A 119 1.98 -7.02 -2.50
CA ILE A 119 1.20 -7.72 -1.48
C ILE A 119 0.42 -8.81 -2.19
N GLY A 120 0.61 -10.05 -1.80
CA GLY A 120 -0.02 -11.22 -2.41
C GLY A 120 -1.51 -11.35 -2.13
N LEU A 121 -2.15 -12.28 -2.86
CA LEU A 121 -3.54 -12.67 -2.68
C LEU A 121 -3.82 -12.98 -1.21
N SER A 122 -4.95 -12.50 -0.68
CA SER A 122 -5.41 -12.77 0.71
C SER A 122 -4.40 -12.47 1.81
N ALA A 123 -3.33 -11.73 1.54
CA ALA A 123 -2.38 -11.33 2.57
C ALA A 123 -3.00 -10.32 3.55
N TRP A 124 -2.60 -10.39 4.81
CA TRP A 124 -3.11 -9.50 5.85
C TRP A 124 -2.00 -8.65 6.47
N ILE A 125 -2.04 -7.34 6.22
CA ILE A 125 -1.13 -6.37 6.83
C ILE A 125 -1.84 -5.70 7.99
N GLN A 126 -1.42 -6.00 9.21
CA GLN A 126 -2.03 -5.46 10.43
C GLN A 126 -1.58 -4.03 10.72
N GLY A 127 -2.22 -3.41 11.71
CA GLY A 127 -1.98 -2.00 12.05
C GLY A 127 -0.55 -1.70 12.49
N LYS A 128 -0.13 -0.45 12.26
CA LYS A 128 1.21 0.09 12.57
C LYS A 128 2.38 -0.66 11.92
N ALA A 129 2.11 -1.65 11.06
CA ALA A 129 3.16 -2.28 10.26
C ALA A 129 3.72 -1.29 9.23
N THR A 130 4.98 -1.49 8.87
CA THR A 130 5.63 -0.74 7.79
C THR A 130 6.26 -1.73 6.81
N ILE A 131 5.89 -1.62 5.54
CA ILE A 131 6.47 -2.40 4.44
C ILE A 131 7.39 -1.49 3.64
N LEU A 132 8.67 -1.86 3.56
CA LEU A 132 9.67 -1.07 2.87
C LEU A 132 9.77 -1.45 1.38
N LYS A 133 10.39 -0.56 0.62
CA LYS A 133 10.65 -0.72 -0.81
C LYS A 133 11.27 -2.07 -1.17
N GLY A 134 10.80 -2.66 -2.25
CA GLY A 134 11.31 -3.91 -2.81
C GLY A 134 10.78 -5.18 -2.16
N VAL A 135 9.94 -5.06 -1.14
CA VAL A 135 9.39 -6.21 -0.42
C VAL A 135 8.22 -6.83 -1.18
N SER A 136 8.23 -8.15 -1.28
CA SER A 136 7.10 -8.97 -1.68
C SER A 136 6.56 -9.73 -0.47
N VAL A 137 5.29 -9.52 -0.13
CA VAL A 137 4.56 -10.30 0.88
C VAL A 137 3.78 -11.38 0.15
N GLY A 138 4.04 -12.64 0.46
CA GLY A 138 3.45 -13.79 -0.20
C GLY A 138 1.94 -13.94 0.05
N GLU A 139 1.29 -14.77 -0.78
CA GLU A 139 -0.13 -15.12 -0.66
C GLU A 139 -0.45 -15.65 0.76
N GLY A 140 -1.55 -15.18 1.34
CA GLY A 140 -2.02 -15.59 2.65
C GLY A 140 -1.11 -15.25 3.82
N ALA A 141 0.00 -14.55 3.59
CA ALA A 141 0.91 -14.17 4.66
C ALA A 141 0.30 -13.13 5.60
N VAL A 142 0.71 -13.16 6.86
CA VAL A 142 0.25 -12.23 7.89
C VAL A 142 1.41 -11.40 8.42
N VAL A 143 1.35 -10.10 8.22
CA VAL A 143 2.27 -9.14 8.84
C VAL A 143 1.62 -8.60 10.11
N ARG A 144 2.17 -8.99 11.25
CA ARG A 144 1.63 -8.66 12.58
C ARG A 144 1.78 -7.18 12.91
N TRP A 145 1.00 -6.75 13.87
CA TRP A 145 0.95 -5.38 14.38
C TRP A 145 2.35 -4.82 14.69
N GLY A 146 2.65 -3.63 14.16
CA GLY A 146 3.91 -2.92 14.43
C GLY A 146 5.15 -3.51 13.77
N ALA A 147 5.03 -4.50 12.92
CA ALA A 147 6.18 -5.11 12.23
C ALA A 147 6.83 -4.15 11.23
N LEU A 148 8.17 -4.15 11.17
CA LEU A 148 8.95 -3.50 10.12
C LEU A 148 9.48 -4.56 9.15
N VAL A 149 8.90 -4.62 7.95
CA VAL A 149 9.23 -5.62 6.93
C VAL A 149 10.20 -5.01 5.93
N ALA A 150 11.44 -5.51 5.93
CA ALA A 150 12.53 -5.07 5.07
C ALA A 150 13.05 -6.17 4.12
N ALA A 151 12.48 -7.37 4.20
CA ALA A 151 12.77 -8.53 3.36
C ALA A 151 11.47 -9.22 2.94
N ASP A 152 11.54 -10.03 1.89
CA ASP A 152 10.39 -10.78 1.39
C ASP A 152 9.80 -11.71 2.45
N VAL A 153 8.48 -11.85 2.43
CA VAL A 153 7.71 -12.73 3.31
C VAL A 153 7.16 -13.88 2.49
N ALA A 154 7.46 -15.11 2.89
CA ALA A 154 6.99 -16.31 2.19
C ALA A 154 5.46 -16.43 2.22
N PRO A 155 4.84 -17.11 1.23
CA PRO A 155 3.41 -17.42 1.27
C PRO A 155 3.02 -18.14 2.56
N GLY A 156 1.91 -17.74 3.16
CA GLY A 156 1.36 -18.30 4.41
C GLY A 156 2.18 -18.00 5.66
N ALA A 157 3.32 -17.32 5.56
CA ALA A 157 4.14 -17.00 6.73
C ALA A 157 3.49 -15.93 7.63
N ILE A 158 3.77 -16.03 8.92
CA ILE A 158 3.39 -15.01 9.91
C ILE A 158 4.66 -14.32 10.39
N VAL A 159 4.76 -13.01 10.14
CA VAL A 159 5.95 -12.24 10.54
C VAL A 159 5.61 -11.15 11.56
N MET A 160 6.54 -10.90 12.50
CA MET A 160 6.40 -9.84 13.51
C MET A 160 7.75 -9.26 13.93
N GLY A 161 7.71 -8.09 14.55
CA GLY A 161 8.88 -7.44 15.15
C GLY A 161 9.52 -6.37 14.27
N ASN A 162 10.59 -5.76 14.76
CA ASN A 162 11.40 -4.75 14.09
C ASN A 162 12.91 -5.06 14.28
N PRO A 163 13.59 -5.59 13.26
CA PRO A 163 13.05 -6.04 11.98
C PRO A 163 12.10 -7.23 12.12
N ALA A 164 11.17 -7.38 11.15
CA ALA A 164 10.24 -8.49 11.15
C ALA A 164 10.94 -9.83 10.91
N VAL A 165 10.57 -10.84 11.68
CA VAL A 165 11.04 -12.21 11.55
C VAL A 165 9.85 -13.18 11.47
N ASP A 166 10.06 -14.31 10.83
CA ASP A 166 9.04 -15.38 10.74
C ASP A 166 8.80 -16.02 12.12
N VAL A 167 7.53 -16.13 12.47
CA VAL A 167 7.06 -16.74 13.72
C VAL A 167 5.97 -17.79 13.49
N SER A 168 5.85 -18.29 12.26
CA SER A 168 4.78 -19.23 11.84
C SER A 168 4.75 -20.53 12.66
N GLY A 169 5.88 -20.94 13.23
CA GLY A 169 6.01 -22.17 14.02
C GLY A 169 5.98 -21.97 15.54
N ARG A 170 5.52 -20.81 16.03
CA ARG A 170 5.50 -20.46 17.46
C ARG A 170 4.11 -20.39 18.02
#